data_073c4e0f079fa722b12612e758e8a0d1
#
_entry.id   073c4e0f079fa722b12612e758e8a0d1
#
_cell.length_a   1.000
_cell.length_b   1.000
_cell.length_c   1.000
_cell.angle_alpha   90.00
_cell.angle_beta   90.00
_cell.angle_gamma   90.00
#
_symmetry.space_group_name_H-M   'P 1'
#
loop_
_entity.id
_entity.type
_entity.pdbx_description
1 polymer ?
#
loop_
_entity_poly.entity_id
_entity_poly.type
_entity_poly.pdbx_seq_one_letter_code
_entity_poly.pdbx_strand_id
1 'polypeptide(L)'
;MIDLLQRLARLSLALLITISVIGCAQQDNSTGSNKTPARILQVFNWNNYIAPETIQRFEASCDCGVKQDYFSDNEEMLAKLAAGASGYDLIVPTGNAMDTLIRQGVLIPLDKTLLPNLKNIHPAYLKTIFDPANQYSVPYAYTLTLLGFNSNKMRELGLPTDTWAIIFEPEYLQKIKGRVTVLDSPRELMSAALLYLGYSANDQDETHWNQAKELIIRAKPYWAAFSNTSYIREIAIGDLWVVHGYSNDLFQAALDTRKTGRNFAIDYAIPKQGAVMSLDSMVLHKNGKHTGIAHQFINFMLDGRNSAELTNLIGSGNPNIDAKPFIQPELLQNKVIFPDDESLSRLEMITDLNHKQRRIFSRIWTEIKLR
;
A
#
# COMPACT_ATOMS: atom_id res chain seq x y z
N MET A 1 -9.09 -30.26 68.38
CA MET A 1 -10.19 -29.77 67.49
C MET A 1 -9.76 -29.67 66.02
N ILE A 2 -8.47 -29.58 65.69
CA ILE A 2 -7.93 -29.48 64.34
C ILE A 2 -7.78 -30.87 63.66
N ASP A 3 -7.55 -31.94 64.47
CA ASP A 3 -7.30 -33.27 63.95
C ASP A 3 -8.57 -34.04 63.52
N LEU A 4 -9.75 -33.62 64.01
CA LEU A 4 -11.06 -34.19 63.64
C LEU A 4 -11.56 -33.69 62.29
N LEU A 5 -11.21 -32.44 61.93
CA LEU A 5 -11.59 -31.82 60.65
C LEU A 5 -10.77 -32.34 59.46
N GLN A 6 -9.53 -32.76 59.70
CA GLN A 6 -8.69 -33.36 58.65
C GLN A 6 -9.06 -34.81 58.31
N ARG A 7 -9.68 -35.53 59.23
CA ARG A 7 -10.16 -36.90 58.97
C ARG A 7 -11.49 -36.95 58.27
N LEU A 8 -12.35 -35.96 58.45
CA LEU A 8 -13.61 -35.83 57.70
C LEU A 8 -13.43 -35.38 56.24
N ALA A 9 -12.38 -34.57 55.94
CA ALA A 9 -12.05 -34.14 54.60
C ALA A 9 -11.47 -35.26 53.70
N ARG A 10 -10.88 -36.32 54.30
CA ARG A 10 -10.33 -37.46 53.54
C ARG A 10 -11.35 -38.55 53.22
N LEU A 11 -12.48 -38.61 53.92
CA LEU A 11 -13.56 -39.56 53.67
C LEU A 11 -14.57 -39.06 52.63
N SER A 12 -14.63 -37.77 52.36
CA SER A 12 -15.52 -37.17 51.34
C SER A 12 -14.95 -37.21 49.92
N LEU A 13 -13.63 -37.48 49.76
CA LEU A 13 -12.98 -37.54 48.46
C LEU A 13 -12.93 -38.94 47.85
N ALA A 14 -13.31 -39.99 48.59
CA ALA A 14 -13.32 -41.37 48.11
C ALA A 14 -14.69 -41.89 47.63
N LEU A 15 -15.77 -41.07 47.74
CA LEU A 15 -17.14 -41.46 47.33
C LEU A 15 -17.66 -40.78 46.09
N LEU A 16 -16.82 -40.02 45.33
CA LEU A 16 -17.20 -39.27 44.14
C LEU A 16 -16.61 -39.81 42.81
N ILE A 17 -16.00 -41.03 42.84
CA ILE A 17 -15.34 -41.58 41.63
C ILE A 17 -16.05 -42.83 41.06
N THR A 18 -17.27 -43.16 41.46
CA THR A 18 -17.93 -44.38 40.97
C THR A 18 -19.34 -44.19 40.34
N ILE A 19 -19.70 -43.01 39.85
CA ILE A 19 -20.93 -42.85 39.03
C ILE A 19 -20.61 -41.93 37.87
N SER A 20 -20.14 -42.44 36.75
CA SER A 20 -20.32 -41.87 35.42
C SER A 20 -19.62 -42.70 34.35
N VAL A 21 -20.10 -43.90 34.11
CA VAL A 21 -19.84 -44.63 32.85
C VAL A 21 -21.15 -45.28 32.38
N ILE A 22 -22.09 -44.47 31.93
CA ILE A 22 -23.10 -44.85 30.94
C ILE A 22 -23.63 -43.53 30.39
N GLY A 23 -23.04 -43.06 29.30
CA GLY A 23 -23.52 -41.90 28.54
C GLY A 23 -23.19 -42.11 27.06
N CYS A 24 -24.16 -42.36 26.28
CA CYS A 24 -24.27 -42.54 24.85
C CYS A 24 -23.08 -42.04 24.04
N ALA A 25 -22.49 -42.94 23.26
CA ALA A 25 -21.69 -42.59 22.11
C ALA A 25 -22.58 -41.90 21.08
N GLN A 26 -22.64 -40.59 21.11
CA GLN A 26 -23.07 -39.77 19.99
C GLN A 26 -21.83 -39.58 19.13
N GLN A 27 -21.80 -40.32 18.02
CA GLN A 27 -20.80 -40.13 16.96
C GLN A 27 -21.08 -38.78 16.32
N ASP A 28 -20.40 -37.73 16.83
CA ASP A 28 -20.19 -36.52 16.06
C ASP A 28 -19.19 -36.86 14.94
N ASN A 29 -19.73 -37.25 13.79
CA ASN A 29 -19.01 -37.30 12.54
C ASN A 29 -18.76 -35.87 12.03
N SER A 30 -17.99 -35.09 12.75
CA SER A 30 -17.33 -33.89 12.21
C SER A 30 -15.84 -34.20 12.00
N THR A 31 -15.56 -35.14 11.10
CA THR A 31 -14.20 -35.26 10.54
C THR A 31 -13.93 -34.13 9.58
N GLY A 32 -13.86 -32.90 10.07
CA GLY A 32 -13.08 -31.86 9.46
C GLY A 32 -11.62 -32.20 9.69
N SER A 33 -11.03 -33.01 8.83
CA SER A 33 -9.59 -33.25 8.80
C SER A 33 -8.90 -31.90 8.55
N ASN A 34 -8.44 -31.23 9.63
CA ASN A 34 -7.45 -30.16 9.57
C ASN A 34 -6.10 -30.78 9.13
N LYS A 35 -6.04 -31.36 7.95
CA LYS A 35 -4.77 -31.70 7.31
C LYS A 35 -4.15 -30.38 6.88
N THR A 36 -3.05 -29.99 7.50
CA THR A 36 -2.20 -28.92 6.96
C THR A 36 -1.93 -29.27 5.51
N PRO A 37 -2.24 -28.35 4.55
CA PRO A 37 -2.02 -28.63 3.14
C PRO A 37 -0.57 -29.06 2.90
N ALA A 38 -0.36 -30.08 2.09
CA ALA A 38 0.99 -30.60 1.79
C ALA A 38 1.84 -29.57 1.05
N ARG A 39 1.21 -28.55 0.43
CA ARG A 39 1.87 -27.49 -0.35
C ARG A 39 1.43 -26.14 0.18
N ILE A 40 2.38 -25.31 0.59
CA ILE A 40 2.13 -23.99 1.16
C ILE A 40 2.86 -22.95 0.33
N LEU A 41 2.12 -22.04 -0.31
CA LEU A 41 2.65 -20.85 -0.95
C LEU A 41 3.10 -19.85 0.12
N GLN A 42 4.36 -19.48 0.11
CA GLN A 42 4.92 -18.47 1.03
C GLN A 42 4.95 -17.12 0.34
N VAL A 43 4.19 -16.16 0.85
CA VAL A 43 4.05 -14.80 0.28
C VAL A 43 4.65 -13.79 1.24
N PHE A 44 5.53 -12.92 0.77
CA PHE A 44 6.06 -11.78 1.52
C PHE A 44 5.45 -10.49 0.98
N ASN A 45 4.59 -9.85 1.77
CA ASN A 45 3.66 -8.83 1.30
C ASN A 45 3.55 -7.65 2.27
N TRP A 46 2.86 -6.62 1.86
CA TRP A 46 2.34 -5.55 2.70
C TRP A 46 1.21 -6.08 3.59
N ASN A 47 1.05 -5.50 4.77
CA ASN A 47 -0.06 -5.88 5.65
C ASN A 47 -1.42 -5.43 5.06
N ASN A 48 -2.45 -6.26 5.22
CA ASN A 48 -3.81 -6.03 4.71
C ASN A 48 -3.90 -5.81 3.18
N TYR A 49 -3.00 -6.41 2.42
CA TYR A 49 -2.87 -6.17 0.98
C TYR A 49 -3.52 -7.25 0.11
N ILE A 50 -4.22 -8.20 0.71
CA ILE A 50 -5.06 -9.20 0.05
C ILE A 50 -6.28 -9.44 0.96
N ALA A 51 -7.48 -9.43 0.38
CA ALA A 51 -8.69 -9.74 1.14
C ALA A 51 -8.67 -11.20 1.63
N PRO A 52 -9.07 -11.50 2.87
CA PRO A 52 -9.07 -12.87 3.40
C PRO A 52 -9.88 -13.84 2.55
N GLU A 53 -11.00 -13.39 2.00
CA GLU A 53 -11.88 -14.20 1.13
C GLU A 53 -11.20 -14.58 -0.19
N THR A 54 -10.32 -13.69 -0.72
CA THR A 54 -9.51 -13.96 -1.92
C THR A 54 -8.56 -15.12 -1.66
N ILE A 55 -7.89 -15.11 -0.49
CA ILE A 55 -6.99 -16.21 -0.08
C ILE A 55 -7.75 -17.51 0.02
N GLN A 56 -8.89 -17.54 0.73
CA GLN A 56 -9.69 -18.74 0.91
C GLN A 56 -10.14 -19.35 -0.44
N ARG A 57 -10.55 -18.50 -1.39
CA ARG A 57 -10.94 -18.99 -2.74
C ARG A 57 -9.74 -19.56 -3.50
N PHE A 58 -8.57 -18.94 -3.36
CA PHE A 58 -7.38 -19.49 -3.99
C PHE A 58 -7.00 -20.84 -3.40
N GLU A 59 -6.94 -20.96 -2.06
CA GLU A 59 -6.62 -22.21 -1.35
C GLU A 59 -7.55 -23.34 -1.76
N ALA A 60 -8.86 -23.06 -1.88
CA ALA A 60 -9.83 -24.03 -2.35
C ALA A 60 -9.61 -24.46 -3.81
N SER A 61 -9.06 -23.57 -4.65
CA SER A 61 -8.84 -23.84 -6.08
C SER A 61 -7.56 -24.62 -6.38
N CYS A 62 -6.53 -24.49 -5.53
CA CYS A 62 -5.20 -25.09 -5.77
C CYS A 62 -4.93 -26.33 -4.92
N ASP A 63 -5.81 -26.72 -4.01
CA ASP A 63 -5.54 -27.72 -2.97
C ASP A 63 -4.19 -27.44 -2.27
N CYS A 64 -4.00 -26.20 -1.88
CA CYS A 64 -2.79 -25.69 -1.22
C CYS A 64 -3.15 -24.70 -0.10
N GLY A 65 -2.19 -24.38 0.76
CA GLY A 65 -2.31 -23.28 1.73
C GLY A 65 -1.53 -22.06 1.27
N VAL A 66 -1.91 -20.89 1.79
CA VAL A 66 -1.18 -19.63 1.62
C VAL A 66 -0.74 -19.12 2.99
N LYS A 67 0.55 -18.90 3.16
CA LYS A 67 1.08 -18.25 4.34
C LYS A 67 1.68 -16.91 3.95
N GLN A 68 1.28 -15.86 4.65
CA GLN A 68 1.79 -14.51 4.44
C GLN A 68 2.68 -14.10 5.59
N ASP A 69 3.87 -13.59 5.26
CA ASP A 69 4.69 -12.78 6.14
C ASP A 69 4.63 -11.33 5.63
N TYR A 70 4.79 -10.37 6.54
CA TYR A 70 4.58 -8.96 6.23
C TYR A 70 5.83 -8.12 6.45
N PHE A 71 5.89 -6.99 5.74
CA PHE A 71 6.84 -5.91 5.95
C PHE A 71 6.11 -4.57 5.96
N SER A 72 6.72 -3.58 6.61
CA SER A 72 6.18 -2.23 6.74
C SER A 72 6.70 -1.26 5.68
N ASP A 73 7.90 -1.55 5.15
CA ASP A 73 8.56 -0.76 4.10
C ASP A 73 9.51 -1.63 3.26
N ASN A 74 9.95 -1.09 2.11
CA ASN A 74 10.86 -1.79 1.21
C ASN A 74 12.24 -2.02 1.83
N GLU A 75 12.71 -1.14 2.68
CA GLU A 75 13.99 -1.23 3.37
C GLU A 75 14.03 -2.44 4.31
N GLU A 76 12.95 -2.65 5.08
CA GLU A 76 12.78 -3.84 5.92
C GLU A 76 12.79 -5.12 5.07
N MET A 77 12.01 -5.13 3.97
CA MET A 77 11.95 -6.26 3.05
C MET A 77 13.34 -6.58 2.49
N LEU A 78 14.04 -5.58 1.94
CA LEU A 78 15.37 -5.74 1.36
C LEU A 78 16.40 -6.20 2.41
N ALA A 79 16.35 -5.65 3.63
CA ALA A 79 17.25 -6.04 4.73
C ALA A 79 17.01 -7.51 5.15
N LYS A 80 15.76 -7.96 5.27
CA LYS A 80 15.43 -9.35 5.57
C LYS A 80 15.93 -10.31 4.49
N LEU A 81 15.74 -9.98 3.22
CA LEU A 81 16.23 -10.79 2.11
C LEU A 81 17.76 -10.83 2.05
N ALA A 82 18.43 -9.69 2.27
CA ALA A 82 19.90 -9.61 2.34
C ALA A 82 20.49 -10.38 3.52
N ALA A 83 19.77 -10.46 4.65
CA ALA A 83 20.14 -11.27 5.81
C ALA A 83 19.94 -12.78 5.59
N GLY A 84 19.49 -13.19 4.39
CA GLY A 84 19.31 -14.60 4.03
C GLY A 84 17.92 -15.15 4.35
N ALA A 85 16.93 -14.31 4.62
CA ALA A 85 15.56 -14.77 4.71
C ALA A 85 15.19 -15.49 3.41
N SER A 86 14.79 -16.74 3.53
CA SER A 86 14.55 -17.65 2.41
C SER A 86 13.24 -18.40 2.62
N GLY A 87 12.74 -18.99 1.53
CA GLY A 87 11.52 -19.79 1.58
C GLY A 87 10.30 -19.04 1.09
N TYR A 88 10.42 -17.77 0.72
CA TYR A 88 9.36 -17.07 0.01
C TYR A 88 9.30 -17.53 -1.45
N ASP A 89 8.09 -17.77 -1.92
CA ASP A 89 7.82 -18.10 -3.33
C ASP A 89 7.51 -16.83 -4.11
N LEU A 90 6.77 -15.92 -3.48
CA LEU A 90 6.30 -14.68 -4.06
C LEU A 90 6.56 -13.50 -3.10
N ILE A 91 6.96 -12.37 -3.67
CA ILE A 91 7.17 -11.09 -2.96
C ILE A 91 6.38 -10.00 -3.69
N VAL A 92 5.93 -8.98 -2.95
CA VAL A 92 5.18 -7.85 -3.52
C VAL A 92 5.91 -6.52 -3.22
N PRO A 93 7.05 -6.25 -3.89
CA PRO A 93 7.78 -5.00 -3.72
C PRO A 93 7.09 -3.83 -4.42
N THR A 94 7.37 -2.60 -3.96
CA THR A 94 7.12 -1.39 -4.73
C THR A 94 8.24 -1.17 -5.75
N GLY A 95 7.92 -0.49 -6.85
CA GLY A 95 8.79 -0.33 -8.01
C GLY A 95 10.22 0.12 -7.72
N ASN A 96 10.43 1.01 -6.75
CA ASN A 96 11.77 1.48 -6.39
C ASN A 96 12.69 0.37 -5.81
N ALA A 97 12.14 -0.68 -5.18
CA ALA A 97 12.90 -1.84 -4.70
C ALA A 97 13.23 -2.83 -5.83
N MET A 98 12.47 -2.80 -6.92
CA MET A 98 12.64 -3.73 -8.05
C MET A 98 14.03 -3.71 -8.65
N ASP A 99 14.59 -2.51 -8.90
CA ASP A 99 15.92 -2.35 -9.46
C ASP A 99 16.99 -3.03 -8.57
N THR A 100 16.87 -2.89 -7.25
CA THR A 100 17.75 -3.55 -6.30
C THR A 100 17.60 -5.07 -6.34
N LEU A 101 16.37 -5.60 -6.35
CA LEU A 101 16.11 -7.03 -6.38
C LEU A 101 16.61 -7.69 -7.68
N ILE A 102 16.40 -7.00 -8.81
CA ILE A 102 16.89 -7.48 -10.13
C ILE A 102 18.43 -7.50 -10.15
N ARG A 103 19.09 -6.41 -9.73
CA ARG A 103 20.57 -6.32 -9.71
C ARG A 103 21.21 -7.34 -8.77
N GLN A 104 20.56 -7.67 -7.66
CA GLN A 104 21.03 -8.68 -6.72
C GLN A 104 20.79 -10.11 -7.24
N GLY A 105 20.06 -10.28 -8.34
CA GLY A 105 19.76 -11.58 -8.92
C GLY A 105 18.97 -12.49 -7.97
N VAL A 106 18.04 -11.91 -7.19
CA VAL A 106 17.20 -12.66 -6.25
C VAL A 106 15.84 -13.03 -6.83
N LEU A 107 15.51 -12.52 -8.02
CA LEU A 107 14.29 -12.84 -8.76
C LEU A 107 14.54 -13.85 -9.87
N ILE A 108 13.50 -14.59 -10.23
CA ILE A 108 13.48 -15.43 -11.44
C ILE A 108 12.50 -14.83 -12.45
N PRO A 109 12.79 -15.01 -13.76
CA PRO A 109 11.88 -14.57 -14.81
C PRO A 109 10.52 -15.26 -14.71
N LEU A 110 9.47 -14.54 -15.08
CA LEU A 110 8.11 -15.04 -15.19
C LEU A 110 7.98 -15.97 -16.42
N ASP A 111 7.32 -17.10 -16.24
CA ASP A 111 6.79 -17.86 -17.36
C ASP A 111 5.42 -17.30 -17.77
N LYS A 112 5.41 -16.42 -18.78
CA LYS A 112 4.20 -15.78 -19.26
C LYS A 112 3.18 -16.74 -19.85
N THR A 113 3.58 -17.96 -20.22
CA THR A 113 2.64 -18.98 -20.72
C THR A 113 1.70 -19.48 -19.61
N LEU A 114 2.14 -19.34 -18.35
CA LEU A 114 1.34 -19.66 -17.16
C LEU A 114 0.46 -18.49 -16.67
N LEU A 115 0.53 -17.34 -17.35
CA LEU A 115 -0.16 -16.09 -16.96
C LEU A 115 -1.13 -15.60 -18.06
N PRO A 116 -2.11 -16.41 -18.49
CA PRO A 116 -3.05 -16.01 -19.56
C PRO A 116 -3.85 -14.73 -19.22
N ASN A 117 -4.05 -14.41 -17.94
CA ASN A 117 -4.73 -13.20 -17.49
C ASN A 117 -3.84 -11.95 -17.48
N LEU A 118 -2.54 -12.04 -17.83
CA LEU A 118 -1.66 -10.88 -17.93
C LEU A 118 -2.16 -9.86 -18.96
N LYS A 119 -2.93 -10.30 -19.96
CA LYS A 119 -3.62 -9.44 -20.94
C LYS A 119 -4.63 -8.47 -20.32
N ASN A 120 -5.09 -8.75 -19.10
CA ASN A 120 -6.05 -7.92 -18.37
C ASN A 120 -5.39 -6.65 -17.78
N ILE A 121 -4.05 -6.61 -17.74
CA ILE A 121 -3.31 -5.44 -17.27
C ILE A 121 -3.23 -4.39 -18.39
N HIS A 122 -3.55 -3.15 -18.03
CA HIS A 122 -3.42 -2.04 -18.98
C HIS A 122 -1.95 -1.89 -19.45
N PRO A 123 -1.70 -1.76 -20.76
CA PRO A 123 -0.34 -1.79 -21.33
C PRO A 123 0.65 -0.77 -20.75
N ALA A 124 0.16 0.38 -20.27
CA ALA A 124 0.99 1.41 -19.67
C ALA A 124 1.72 0.94 -18.38
N TYR A 125 1.16 -0.05 -17.67
CA TYR A 125 1.76 -0.58 -16.45
C TYR A 125 2.73 -1.74 -16.70
N LEU A 126 2.77 -2.31 -17.90
CA LEU A 126 3.61 -3.47 -18.23
C LEU A 126 5.06 -3.09 -18.61
N LYS A 127 5.32 -1.82 -18.94
CA LYS A 127 6.65 -1.33 -19.34
C LYS A 127 7.16 -0.33 -18.32
N THR A 128 7.48 -0.82 -17.13
CA THR A 128 7.99 0.04 -16.06
C THR A 128 9.47 0.38 -16.30
N ILE A 129 9.93 1.48 -15.72
CA ILE A 129 11.35 1.87 -15.75
C ILE A 129 12.25 0.86 -15.04
N PHE A 130 11.71 0.02 -14.15
CA PHE A 130 12.43 -0.99 -13.38
C PHE A 130 12.53 -2.31 -14.13
N ASP A 131 11.54 -2.64 -14.96
CA ASP A 131 11.43 -3.88 -15.71
C ASP A 131 10.86 -3.59 -17.11
N PRO A 132 11.63 -2.89 -18.00
CA PRO A 132 11.12 -2.45 -19.30
C PRO A 132 10.69 -3.58 -20.23
N ALA A 133 11.27 -4.79 -20.03
CA ALA A 133 10.92 -5.99 -20.78
C ALA A 133 9.74 -6.76 -20.16
N ASN A 134 9.24 -6.32 -19.01
CA ASN A 134 8.23 -7.01 -18.21
C ASN A 134 8.62 -8.49 -18.01
N GLN A 135 9.84 -8.70 -17.57
CA GLN A 135 10.41 -10.04 -17.42
C GLN A 135 10.19 -10.63 -16.03
N TYR A 136 10.18 -9.79 -14.99
CA TYR A 136 10.17 -10.22 -13.60
C TYR A 136 8.90 -9.85 -12.84
N SER A 137 8.16 -8.82 -13.28
CA SER A 137 7.11 -8.20 -12.50
C SER A 137 5.73 -8.31 -13.14
N VAL A 138 4.73 -8.53 -12.28
CA VAL A 138 3.32 -8.41 -12.65
C VAL A 138 2.70 -7.28 -11.84
N PRO A 139 2.26 -6.18 -12.47
CA PRO A 139 1.57 -5.09 -11.80
C PRO A 139 0.38 -5.58 -10.97
N TYR A 140 0.33 -5.16 -9.72
CA TYR A 140 -0.69 -5.63 -8.77
C TYR A 140 -1.62 -4.53 -8.32
N ALA A 141 -1.06 -3.45 -7.78
CA ALA A 141 -1.78 -2.27 -7.33
C ALA A 141 -0.87 -1.04 -7.42
N TYR A 142 -1.43 0.15 -7.36
CA TYR A 142 -0.63 1.36 -7.23
C TYR A 142 -1.24 2.34 -6.24
N THR A 143 -0.36 3.18 -5.69
CA THR A 143 -0.68 4.30 -4.83
C THR A 143 -0.13 5.56 -5.47
N LEU A 144 -0.89 6.65 -5.42
CA LEU A 144 -0.43 7.96 -5.87
C LEU A 144 -0.11 8.84 -4.65
N THR A 145 0.95 9.63 -4.77
CA THR A 145 1.19 10.76 -3.85
C THR A 145 0.58 12.00 -4.45
N LEU A 146 -0.43 12.56 -3.77
CA LEU A 146 -1.29 13.58 -4.34
C LEU A 146 -1.85 14.54 -3.28
N LEU A 147 -2.82 15.37 -3.66
CA LEU A 147 -3.51 16.31 -2.79
C LEU A 147 -4.80 15.72 -2.24
N GLY A 148 -4.93 15.70 -0.90
CA GLY A 148 -6.20 15.51 -0.22
C GLY A 148 -6.69 16.81 0.37
N PHE A 149 -8.01 17.02 0.40
CA PHE A 149 -8.56 18.27 0.86
C PHE A 149 -9.98 18.17 1.40
N ASN A 150 -10.31 19.08 2.32
CA ASN A 150 -11.67 19.31 2.76
C ASN A 150 -12.43 20.11 1.69
N SER A 151 -13.30 19.45 0.94
CA SER A 151 -14.02 20.05 -0.21
C SER A 151 -14.89 21.23 0.16
N ASN A 152 -15.47 21.23 1.37
CA ASN A 152 -16.30 22.32 1.85
C ASN A 152 -15.45 23.57 2.06
N LYS A 153 -14.27 23.42 2.68
CA LYS A 153 -13.33 24.52 2.92
C LYS A 153 -12.74 25.07 1.64
N MET A 154 -12.37 24.18 0.69
CA MET A 154 -11.86 24.62 -0.62
C MET A 154 -12.88 25.49 -1.35
N ARG A 155 -14.15 25.07 -1.37
CA ARG A 155 -15.25 25.83 -1.97
C ARG A 155 -15.51 27.14 -1.25
N GLU A 156 -15.56 27.11 0.11
CA GLU A 156 -15.79 28.30 0.94
C GLU A 156 -14.74 29.39 0.69
N LEU A 157 -13.47 28.99 0.55
CA LEU A 157 -12.34 29.93 0.40
C LEU A 157 -11.97 30.23 -1.05
N GLY A 158 -12.67 29.63 -2.01
CA GLY A 158 -12.36 29.78 -3.46
C GLY A 158 -10.95 29.30 -3.81
N LEU A 159 -10.55 28.14 -3.26
CA LEU A 159 -9.20 27.59 -3.44
C LEU A 159 -9.17 26.47 -4.48
N PRO A 160 -8.09 26.38 -5.30
CA PRO A 160 -7.92 25.31 -6.27
C PRO A 160 -7.69 23.96 -5.59
N THR A 161 -8.12 22.88 -6.25
CA THR A 161 -7.99 21.50 -5.75
C THR A 161 -7.18 20.59 -6.68
N ASP A 162 -6.71 21.13 -7.81
CA ASP A 162 -6.06 20.39 -8.89
C ASP A 162 -4.64 20.85 -9.21
N THR A 163 -3.96 21.49 -8.26
CA THR A 163 -2.63 22.05 -8.49
C THR A 163 -1.77 22.01 -7.22
N TRP A 164 -0.50 21.68 -7.38
CA TRP A 164 0.49 21.74 -6.29
C TRP A 164 0.68 23.16 -5.74
N ALA A 165 0.25 24.20 -6.47
CA ALA A 165 0.31 25.59 -5.99
C ALA A 165 -0.35 25.76 -4.61
N ILE A 166 -1.39 24.96 -4.29
CA ILE A 166 -2.13 25.05 -3.02
C ILE A 166 -1.23 24.81 -1.79
N ILE A 167 -0.15 24.02 -1.94
CA ILE A 167 0.80 23.73 -0.85
C ILE A 167 2.10 24.53 -0.97
N PHE A 168 2.31 25.28 -2.06
CA PHE A 168 3.56 26.00 -2.28
C PHE A 168 3.41 27.51 -2.38
N GLU A 169 2.28 28.03 -2.90
CA GLU A 169 2.14 29.46 -3.14
C GLU A 169 1.58 30.24 -1.94
N PRO A 170 2.28 31.28 -1.49
CA PRO A 170 1.85 32.09 -0.33
C PRO A 170 0.45 32.66 -0.45
N GLU A 171 -0.01 33.01 -1.66
CA GLU A 171 -1.34 33.56 -1.91
C GLU A 171 -2.49 32.61 -1.46
N TYR A 172 -2.28 31.29 -1.60
CA TYR A 172 -3.21 30.27 -1.12
C TYR A 172 -2.91 29.91 0.34
N LEU A 173 -1.63 29.71 0.66
CA LEU A 173 -1.19 29.28 1.98
C LEU A 173 -1.56 30.24 3.12
N GLN A 174 -1.63 31.54 2.85
CA GLN A 174 -2.07 32.55 3.83
C GLN A 174 -3.51 32.29 4.31
N LYS A 175 -4.39 31.82 3.41
CA LYS A 175 -5.80 31.54 3.72
C LYS A 175 -5.98 30.25 4.55
N ILE A 176 -5.01 29.35 4.51
CA ILE A 176 -5.08 28.03 5.15
C ILE A 176 -3.88 27.77 6.06
N LYS A 177 -3.24 28.83 6.57
CA LYS A 177 -2.07 28.73 7.44
C LYS A 177 -2.34 27.85 8.66
N GLY A 178 -1.44 26.88 8.91
CA GLY A 178 -1.59 25.91 9.99
C GLY A 178 -2.64 24.83 9.74
N ARG A 179 -3.17 24.72 8.50
CA ARG A 179 -4.16 23.71 8.08
C ARG A 179 -3.67 22.84 6.94
N VAL A 180 -2.36 22.86 6.66
CA VAL A 180 -1.68 22.09 5.62
C VAL A 180 -0.65 21.17 6.26
N THR A 181 -0.64 19.90 5.90
CA THR A 181 0.44 18.97 6.26
C THR A 181 1.02 18.35 5.00
N VAL A 182 2.32 18.16 5.00
CA VAL A 182 3.05 17.50 3.93
C VAL A 182 3.77 16.26 4.45
N LEU A 183 4.01 15.28 3.58
CA LEU A 183 4.76 14.07 3.95
C LEU A 183 6.17 14.42 4.43
N ASP A 184 6.58 13.77 5.51
CA ASP A 184 7.97 13.75 5.99
C ASP A 184 8.79 12.74 5.17
N SER A 185 8.74 12.91 3.85
CA SER A 185 9.42 12.07 2.87
C SER A 185 10.18 12.96 1.89
N PRO A 186 11.53 12.91 1.90
CA PRO A 186 12.34 13.76 1.03
C PRO A 186 11.96 13.57 -0.46
N ARG A 187 11.82 12.32 -0.89
CA ARG A 187 11.56 12.01 -2.30
C ARG A 187 10.18 12.50 -2.73
N GLU A 188 9.15 12.25 -1.93
CA GLU A 188 7.78 12.61 -2.26
C GLU A 188 7.59 14.13 -2.35
N LEU A 189 8.06 14.87 -1.32
CA LEU A 189 7.86 16.32 -1.29
C LEU A 189 8.71 17.06 -2.35
N MET A 190 9.97 16.62 -2.54
CA MET A 190 10.80 17.18 -3.61
C MET A 190 10.23 16.89 -4.99
N SER A 191 9.69 15.70 -5.22
CA SER A 191 9.02 15.35 -6.48
C SER A 191 7.81 16.26 -6.75
N ALA A 192 6.96 16.50 -5.73
CA ALA A 192 5.85 17.44 -5.86
C ALA A 192 6.32 18.86 -6.22
N ALA A 193 7.42 19.32 -5.61
CA ALA A 193 7.99 20.64 -5.90
C ALA A 193 8.61 20.70 -7.31
N LEU A 194 9.31 19.65 -7.75
CA LEU A 194 9.86 19.56 -9.10
C LEU A 194 8.76 19.55 -10.15
N LEU A 195 7.74 18.73 -9.99
CA LEU A 195 6.58 18.68 -10.87
C LEU A 195 5.88 20.05 -10.94
N TYR A 196 5.72 20.73 -9.80
CA TYR A 196 5.16 22.08 -9.77
C TYR A 196 5.97 23.09 -10.59
N LEU A 197 7.30 22.98 -10.54
CA LEU A 197 8.21 23.84 -11.33
C LEU A 197 8.31 23.43 -12.80
N GLY A 198 7.62 22.36 -13.24
CA GLY A 198 7.65 21.88 -14.60
C GLY A 198 8.80 20.94 -14.93
N TYR A 199 9.46 20.40 -13.90
CA TYR A 199 10.50 19.38 -14.04
C TYR A 199 9.96 17.99 -13.81
N SER A 200 10.70 16.96 -14.24
CA SER A 200 10.38 15.56 -13.89
C SER A 200 10.59 15.31 -12.40
N ALA A 201 9.78 14.43 -11.82
CA ALA A 201 9.99 13.90 -10.46
C ALA A 201 11.36 13.19 -10.31
N ASN A 202 11.94 12.75 -11.44
CA ASN A 202 13.24 12.10 -11.53
C ASN A 202 14.38 13.04 -12.01
N ASP A 203 14.12 14.33 -12.04
CA ASP A 203 15.14 15.31 -12.41
C ASP A 203 16.39 15.16 -11.54
N GLN A 204 17.57 15.25 -12.15
CA GLN A 204 18.87 15.03 -11.50
C GLN A 204 19.77 16.28 -11.50
N ASP A 205 19.27 17.41 -12.03
CA ASP A 205 20.00 18.67 -12.02
C ASP A 205 19.97 19.29 -10.62
N GLU A 206 21.15 19.50 -10.04
CA GLU A 206 21.29 20.09 -8.70
C GLU A 206 20.72 21.54 -8.65
N THR A 207 20.70 22.25 -9.79
CA THR A 207 20.11 23.58 -9.89
C THR A 207 18.58 23.49 -9.68
N HIS A 208 17.93 22.54 -10.32
CA HIS A 208 16.48 22.32 -10.18
C HIS A 208 16.13 21.84 -8.76
N TRP A 209 16.97 20.99 -8.17
CA TRP A 209 16.80 20.59 -6.75
C TRP A 209 16.91 21.78 -5.80
N ASN A 210 17.82 22.73 -6.06
CA ASN A 210 17.92 23.94 -5.25
C ASN A 210 16.69 24.85 -5.45
N GLN A 211 16.15 24.98 -6.65
CA GLN A 211 14.90 25.71 -6.88
C GLN A 211 13.73 25.08 -6.12
N ALA A 212 13.58 23.75 -6.18
CA ALA A 212 12.58 23.01 -5.41
C ALA A 212 12.76 23.19 -3.89
N LYS A 213 14.02 23.15 -3.39
CA LYS A 213 14.35 23.44 -2.00
C LYS A 213 13.88 24.83 -1.57
N GLU A 214 14.22 25.88 -2.32
CA GLU A 214 13.83 27.25 -1.97
C GLU A 214 12.30 27.45 -2.00
N LEU A 215 11.60 26.76 -2.94
CA LEU A 215 10.14 26.75 -2.97
C LEU A 215 9.57 26.15 -1.69
N ILE A 216 10.08 24.99 -1.26
CA ILE A 216 9.67 24.30 -0.03
C ILE A 216 9.94 25.16 1.21
N ILE A 217 11.14 25.74 1.33
CA ILE A 217 11.52 26.59 2.46
C ILE A 217 10.59 27.80 2.56
N ARG A 218 10.22 28.43 1.45
CA ARG A 218 9.29 29.55 1.41
C ARG A 218 7.88 29.17 1.86
N ALA A 219 7.42 27.96 1.52
CA ALA A 219 6.10 27.45 1.88
C ALA A 219 6.00 26.95 3.32
N LYS A 220 7.09 26.36 3.85
CA LYS A 220 7.14 25.69 5.15
C LYS A 220 6.53 26.47 6.32
N PRO A 221 6.73 27.81 6.48
CA PRO A 221 6.17 28.57 7.61
C PRO A 221 4.62 28.61 7.68
N TYR A 222 3.96 28.18 6.63
CA TYR A 222 2.50 28.12 6.55
C TYR A 222 1.93 26.74 6.91
N TRP A 223 2.76 25.67 6.83
CA TRP A 223 2.32 24.31 7.12
C TRP A 223 2.18 24.06 8.61
N ALA A 224 1.27 23.16 8.96
CA ALA A 224 1.12 22.70 10.35
C ALA A 224 2.28 21.78 10.76
N ALA A 225 2.63 20.83 9.90
CA ALA A 225 3.64 19.83 10.19
C ALA A 225 4.16 19.11 8.93
N PHE A 226 5.25 18.37 9.12
CA PHE A 226 5.63 17.22 8.30
C PHE A 226 5.13 15.96 9.01
N SER A 227 4.39 15.09 8.33
CA SER A 227 3.87 13.86 8.94
C SER A 227 3.65 12.77 7.88
N ASN A 228 3.96 11.52 8.25
CA ASN A 228 3.69 10.34 7.42
C ASN A 228 2.45 9.56 7.87
N THR A 229 1.85 9.89 9.00
CA THR A 229 0.76 9.09 9.57
C THR A 229 -0.36 9.92 10.21
N SER A 230 -0.05 10.94 11.01
CA SER A 230 -1.06 11.68 11.79
C SER A 230 -2.06 12.43 10.91
N TYR A 231 -1.64 12.85 9.71
CA TYR A 231 -2.48 13.60 8.77
C TYR A 231 -3.78 12.87 8.39
N ILE A 232 -3.78 11.51 8.38
CA ILE A 232 -4.95 10.71 8.04
C ILE A 232 -6.11 11.02 9.00
N ARG A 233 -5.80 10.96 10.29
CA ARG A 233 -6.79 11.29 11.33
C ARG A 233 -7.12 12.79 11.35
N GLU A 234 -6.10 13.63 11.24
CA GLU A 234 -6.27 15.09 11.37
C GLU A 234 -7.14 15.67 10.26
N ILE A 235 -7.02 15.19 9.01
CA ILE A 235 -7.91 15.61 7.93
C ILE A 235 -9.33 15.03 8.12
N ALA A 236 -9.45 13.77 8.58
CA ALA A 236 -10.74 13.12 8.79
C ALA A 236 -11.58 13.80 9.89
N ILE A 237 -10.94 14.41 10.88
CA ILE A 237 -11.64 15.18 11.94
C ILE A 237 -11.77 16.68 11.62
N GLY A 238 -11.17 17.17 10.53
CA GLY A 238 -11.27 18.56 10.05
C GLY A 238 -10.24 19.53 10.64
N ASP A 239 -9.22 19.04 11.33
CA ASP A 239 -8.11 19.86 11.84
C ASP A 239 -7.20 20.32 10.70
N LEU A 240 -7.02 19.48 9.68
CA LEU A 240 -6.36 19.84 8.43
C LEU A 240 -7.38 20.07 7.32
N TRP A 241 -7.04 20.97 6.40
CA TRP A 241 -7.87 21.27 5.24
C TRP A 241 -7.23 20.84 3.92
N VAL A 242 -5.89 20.77 3.87
CA VAL A 242 -5.12 20.28 2.73
C VAL A 242 -4.00 19.38 3.24
N VAL A 243 -3.77 18.28 2.56
CA VAL A 243 -2.64 17.39 2.82
C VAL A 243 -1.98 16.96 1.52
N HIS A 244 -0.65 16.86 1.54
CA HIS A 244 0.16 16.11 0.61
C HIS A 244 0.31 14.71 1.20
N GLY A 245 -0.31 13.69 0.58
CA GLY A 245 -0.42 12.37 1.16
C GLY A 245 -0.68 11.26 0.15
N TYR A 246 -0.75 10.04 0.63
CA TYR A 246 -0.98 8.86 -0.19
C TYR A 246 -2.47 8.65 -0.47
N SER A 247 -2.81 8.24 -1.68
CA SER A 247 -4.20 8.07 -2.13
C SER A 247 -4.99 7.07 -1.28
N ASN A 248 -4.37 5.99 -0.82
CA ASN A 248 -5.03 4.97 0.02
C ASN A 248 -5.39 5.53 1.41
N ASP A 249 -4.50 6.35 1.98
CA ASP A 249 -4.74 7.02 3.26
C ASP A 249 -5.88 8.04 3.15
N LEU A 250 -5.91 8.77 2.05
CA LEU A 250 -6.97 9.75 1.78
C LEU A 250 -8.32 9.08 1.52
N PHE A 251 -8.33 7.93 0.85
CA PHE A 251 -9.50 7.08 0.74
C PHE A 251 -10.02 6.67 2.13
N GLN A 252 -9.13 6.20 3.01
CA GLN A 252 -9.48 5.83 4.38
C GLN A 252 -10.03 7.03 5.16
N ALA A 253 -9.37 8.19 5.08
CA ALA A 253 -9.83 9.42 5.73
C ALA A 253 -11.23 9.85 5.24
N ALA A 254 -11.49 9.74 3.93
CA ALA A 254 -12.79 10.03 3.34
C ALA A 254 -13.87 9.06 3.83
N LEU A 255 -13.55 7.77 3.96
CA LEU A 255 -14.46 6.77 4.54
C LEU A 255 -14.79 7.07 6.00
N ASP A 256 -13.78 7.36 6.81
CA ASP A 256 -13.94 7.63 8.23
C ASP A 256 -14.77 8.90 8.46
N THR A 257 -14.55 9.95 7.66
CA THR A 257 -15.35 11.18 7.69
C THR A 257 -16.82 10.89 7.42
N ARG A 258 -17.13 10.06 6.42
CA ARG A 258 -18.51 9.64 6.09
C ARG A 258 -19.14 8.79 7.19
N LYS A 259 -18.42 7.78 7.68
CA LYS A 259 -18.90 6.86 8.74
C LYS A 259 -19.22 7.59 10.04
N THR A 260 -18.46 8.63 10.37
CA THR A 260 -18.66 9.42 11.58
C THR A 260 -19.68 10.54 11.42
N GLY A 261 -20.33 10.68 10.25
CA GLY A 261 -21.40 11.66 10.01
C GLY A 261 -20.94 13.10 10.07
N ARG A 262 -19.69 13.39 9.67
CA ARG A 262 -19.17 14.76 9.62
C ARG A 262 -19.95 15.59 8.60
N ASN A 263 -20.06 16.88 8.86
CA ASN A 263 -20.76 17.84 7.99
C ASN A 263 -19.89 18.38 6.83
N PHE A 264 -18.79 17.72 6.52
CA PHE A 264 -17.88 18.02 5.41
C PHE A 264 -17.43 16.74 4.73
N ALA A 265 -16.93 16.88 3.50
CA ALA A 265 -16.37 15.79 2.73
C ALA A 265 -14.85 15.94 2.54
N ILE A 266 -14.15 14.82 2.54
CA ILE A 266 -12.76 14.73 2.10
C ILE A 266 -12.75 14.17 0.69
N ASP A 267 -12.11 14.92 -0.22
CA ASP A 267 -11.81 14.50 -1.56
C ASP A 267 -10.30 14.56 -1.83
N TYR A 268 -9.87 13.97 -2.92
CA TYR A 268 -8.47 13.96 -3.33
C TYR A 268 -8.37 13.95 -4.85
N ALA A 269 -7.31 14.54 -5.38
CA ALA A 269 -7.14 14.72 -6.82
C ALA A 269 -5.68 14.63 -7.26
N ILE A 270 -5.48 14.16 -8.49
CA ILE A 270 -4.21 14.23 -9.20
C ILE A 270 -4.01 15.68 -9.63
N PRO A 271 -2.95 16.37 -9.21
CA PRO A 271 -2.65 17.73 -9.68
C PRO A 271 -2.36 17.74 -11.18
N LYS A 272 -2.71 18.84 -11.82
CA LYS A 272 -2.51 19.01 -13.29
C LYS A 272 -1.04 18.97 -13.73
N GLN A 273 -0.12 19.22 -12.81
CA GLN A 273 1.31 19.10 -13.06
C GLN A 273 1.82 17.65 -12.98
N GLY A 274 0.96 16.70 -12.58
CA GLY A 274 1.33 15.30 -12.40
C GLY A 274 1.51 14.90 -10.94
N ALA A 275 1.80 13.64 -10.73
CA ALA A 275 1.97 13.04 -9.40
C ALA A 275 2.95 11.86 -9.45
N VAL A 276 3.48 11.49 -8.29
CA VAL A 276 4.26 10.26 -8.15
C VAL A 276 3.33 9.07 -8.06
N MET A 277 3.67 8.01 -8.78
CA MET A 277 3.02 6.71 -8.72
C MET A 277 3.99 5.66 -8.16
N SER A 278 3.58 5.02 -7.10
CA SER A 278 4.22 3.85 -6.52
C SER A 278 3.48 2.60 -6.97
N LEU A 279 4.08 1.81 -7.85
CA LEU A 279 3.49 0.59 -8.41
C LEU A 279 4.03 -0.63 -7.67
N ASP A 280 3.14 -1.35 -7.02
CA ASP A 280 3.44 -2.62 -6.37
C ASP A 280 3.28 -3.76 -7.39
N SER A 281 4.22 -4.68 -7.37
CA SER A 281 4.25 -5.76 -8.34
C SER A 281 4.49 -7.11 -7.67
N MET A 282 3.80 -8.14 -8.13
CA MET A 282 4.08 -9.52 -7.74
C MET A 282 5.32 -10.01 -8.50
N VAL A 283 6.30 -10.55 -7.76
CA VAL A 283 7.55 -11.10 -8.30
C VAL A 283 7.87 -12.47 -7.70
N LEU A 284 8.62 -13.28 -8.42
CA LEU A 284 9.01 -14.62 -7.99
C LEU A 284 10.41 -14.61 -7.39
N HIS A 285 10.55 -15.15 -6.18
CA HIS A 285 11.85 -15.27 -5.53
C HIS A 285 12.59 -16.52 -5.98
N LYS A 286 13.93 -16.40 -6.23
CA LYS A 286 14.75 -17.49 -6.79
C LYS A 286 14.84 -18.75 -5.91
N ASN A 287 14.64 -18.59 -4.59
CA ASN A 287 14.69 -19.69 -3.64
C ASN A 287 13.29 -20.23 -3.31
N GLY A 288 12.27 -19.82 -4.06
CA GLY A 288 10.91 -20.31 -3.91
C GLY A 288 10.81 -21.81 -4.24
N LYS A 289 10.06 -22.53 -3.42
CA LYS A 289 9.90 -24.00 -3.57
C LYS A 289 8.69 -24.36 -4.43
N HIS A 290 7.74 -23.43 -4.55
CA HIS A 290 6.44 -23.65 -5.17
C HIS A 290 6.17 -22.68 -6.32
N THR A 291 7.14 -22.50 -7.21
CA THR A 291 7.08 -21.55 -8.34
C THR A 291 5.83 -21.75 -9.23
N GLY A 292 5.40 -23.01 -9.44
CA GLY A 292 4.18 -23.30 -10.19
C GLY A 292 2.92 -22.79 -9.47
N ILE A 293 2.84 -22.97 -8.15
CA ILE A 293 1.71 -22.44 -7.35
C ILE A 293 1.75 -20.91 -7.33
N ALA A 294 2.96 -20.32 -7.26
CA ALA A 294 3.13 -18.87 -7.31
C ALA A 294 2.61 -18.28 -8.65
N HIS A 295 2.90 -18.91 -9.79
CA HIS A 295 2.30 -18.51 -11.08
C HIS A 295 0.77 -18.66 -11.09
N GLN A 296 0.25 -19.78 -10.54
CA GLN A 296 -1.21 -19.96 -10.42
C GLN A 296 -1.82 -18.84 -9.55
N PHE A 297 -1.18 -18.47 -8.44
CA PHE A 297 -1.63 -17.38 -7.58
C PHE A 297 -1.60 -16.04 -8.31
N ILE A 298 -0.49 -15.71 -8.99
CA ILE A 298 -0.40 -14.49 -9.80
C ILE A 298 -1.53 -14.45 -10.84
N ASN A 299 -1.71 -15.53 -11.60
CA ASN A 299 -2.77 -15.58 -12.61
C ASN A 299 -4.18 -15.49 -12.02
N PHE A 300 -4.39 -16.06 -10.82
CA PHE A 300 -5.63 -15.95 -10.07
C PHE A 300 -5.90 -14.49 -9.62
N MET A 301 -4.86 -13.80 -9.13
CA MET A 301 -4.95 -12.38 -8.76
C MET A 301 -5.20 -11.45 -9.95
N LEU A 302 -4.81 -11.87 -11.16
CA LEU A 302 -5.07 -11.16 -12.42
C LEU A 302 -6.50 -11.36 -12.96
N ASP A 303 -7.30 -12.24 -12.38
CA ASP A 303 -8.75 -12.27 -12.64
C ASP A 303 -9.38 -10.94 -12.18
N GLY A 304 -10.26 -10.37 -13.00
CA GLY A 304 -10.83 -9.06 -12.74
C GLY A 304 -11.55 -8.96 -11.40
N ARG A 305 -12.28 -9.99 -11.00
CA ARG A 305 -12.99 -10.04 -9.72
C ARG A 305 -12.01 -10.03 -8.53
N ASN A 306 -10.99 -10.88 -8.59
CA ASN A 306 -10.01 -10.99 -7.51
C ASN A 306 -9.16 -9.72 -7.40
N SER A 307 -8.79 -9.11 -8.54
CA SER A 307 -8.08 -7.83 -8.59
C SER A 307 -8.91 -6.69 -8.00
N ALA A 308 -10.23 -6.67 -8.24
CA ALA A 308 -11.12 -5.64 -7.73
C ALA A 308 -11.22 -5.63 -6.19
N GLU A 309 -11.07 -6.78 -5.54
CA GLU A 309 -11.25 -6.89 -4.10
C GLU A 309 -10.28 -6.05 -3.29
N LEU A 310 -9.01 -5.96 -3.71
CA LEU A 310 -8.05 -5.07 -3.05
C LEU A 310 -8.45 -3.61 -3.20
N THR A 311 -8.83 -3.17 -4.41
CA THR A 311 -9.29 -1.80 -4.64
C THR A 311 -10.52 -1.46 -3.79
N ASN A 312 -11.49 -2.38 -3.71
CA ASN A 312 -12.67 -2.20 -2.87
C ASN A 312 -12.34 -2.14 -1.37
N LEU A 313 -11.27 -2.83 -0.95
CA LEU A 313 -10.84 -2.89 0.44
C LEU A 313 -10.11 -1.63 0.89
N ILE A 314 -9.13 -1.17 0.10
CA ILE A 314 -8.19 -0.10 0.51
C ILE A 314 -8.15 1.11 -0.43
N GLY A 315 -8.97 1.14 -1.49
CA GLY A 315 -8.98 2.24 -2.45
C GLY A 315 -7.70 2.38 -3.27
N SER A 316 -6.94 1.29 -3.45
CA SER A 316 -5.75 1.29 -4.31
C SER A 316 -6.11 1.56 -5.75
N GLY A 317 -5.22 2.18 -6.49
CA GLY A 317 -5.29 2.20 -7.94
C GLY A 317 -5.21 0.78 -8.51
N ASN A 318 -5.89 0.52 -9.61
CA ASN A 318 -5.98 -0.81 -10.19
C ASN A 318 -5.43 -0.84 -11.63
N PRO A 319 -4.32 -1.55 -11.88
CA PRO A 319 -3.77 -1.68 -13.22
C PRO A 319 -4.55 -2.65 -14.12
N ASN A 320 -5.49 -3.43 -13.56
CA ASN A 320 -6.28 -4.44 -14.25
C ASN A 320 -7.58 -3.83 -14.80
N ILE A 321 -7.70 -3.78 -16.14
CA ILE A 321 -8.88 -3.19 -16.80
C ILE A 321 -10.15 -4.03 -16.65
N ASP A 322 -9.99 -5.35 -16.48
CA ASP A 322 -11.11 -6.27 -16.29
C ASP A 322 -11.68 -6.26 -14.87
N ALA A 323 -11.03 -5.51 -13.95
CA ALA A 323 -11.54 -5.30 -12.59
C ALA A 323 -12.78 -4.38 -12.55
N LYS A 324 -12.92 -3.47 -13.52
CA LYS A 324 -13.96 -2.42 -13.53
C LYS A 324 -15.38 -2.92 -13.23
N PRO A 325 -15.88 -4.03 -13.80
CA PRO A 325 -17.23 -4.53 -13.51
C PRO A 325 -17.47 -4.96 -12.06
N PHE A 326 -16.40 -5.18 -11.29
CA PHE A 326 -16.44 -5.68 -9.91
C PHE A 326 -16.07 -4.62 -8.87
N ILE A 327 -15.73 -3.41 -9.32
CA ILE A 327 -15.44 -2.26 -8.45
C ILE A 327 -16.75 -1.62 -7.98
N GLN A 328 -16.78 -1.19 -6.72
CA GLN A 328 -17.89 -0.45 -6.16
C GLN A 328 -18.17 0.82 -6.99
N PRO A 329 -19.44 1.11 -7.34
CA PRO A 329 -19.78 2.19 -8.28
C PRO A 329 -19.21 3.55 -7.92
N GLU A 330 -19.13 3.87 -6.63
CA GLU A 330 -18.54 5.12 -6.14
C GLU A 330 -17.02 5.24 -6.37
N LEU A 331 -16.32 4.12 -6.51
CA LEU A 331 -14.88 4.10 -6.79
C LEU A 331 -14.58 4.17 -8.30
N LEU A 332 -15.52 3.71 -9.14
CA LEU A 332 -15.32 3.70 -10.60
C LEU A 332 -15.13 5.09 -11.20
N GLN A 333 -15.75 6.11 -10.62
CA GLN A 333 -15.65 7.49 -11.11
C GLN A 333 -14.41 8.20 -10.59
N ASN A 334 -13.67 7.58 -9.66
CA ASN A 334 -12.48 8.18 -9.10
C ASN A 334 -11.28 8.00 -10.04
N LYS A 335 -10.82 9.11 -10.63
CA LYS A 335 -9.67 9.14 -11.54
C LYS A 335 -8.34 8.71 -10.91
N VAL A 336 -8.27 8.65 -9.59
CA VAL A 336 -7.08 8.12 -8.87
C VAL A 336 -7.02 6.60 -8.98
N ILE A 337 -8.17 5.93 -9.00
CA ILE A 337 -8.27 4.46 -9.10
C ILE A 337 -8.21 4.01 -10.56
N PHE A 338 -8.85 4.76 -11.46
CA PHE A 338 -8.82 4.54 -12.91
C PHE A 338 -8.56 5.86 -13.63
N PRO A 339 -7.29 6.31 -13.72
CA PRO A 339 -6.96 7.54 -14.45
C PRO A 339 -7.27 7.37 -15.93
N ASP A 340 -7.70 8.46 -16.54
CA ASP A 340 -7.75 8.57 -18.00
C ASP A 340 -6.32 8.67 -18.56
N ASP A 341 -6.18 8.46 -19.87
CA ASP A 341 -4.87 8.44 -20.53
C ASP A 341 -4.10 9.76 -20.34
N GLU A 342 -4.80 10.89 -20.29
CA GLU A 342 -4.21 12.20 -20.03
C GLU A 342 -3.62 12.26 -18.61
N SER A 343 -4.37 11.84 -17.59
CA SER A 343 -3.90 11.79 -16.20
C SER A 343 -2.77 10.80 -16.06
N LEU A 344 -2.89 9.62 -16.67
CA LEU A 344 -1.88 8.55 -16.61
C LEU A 344 -0.54 9.02 -17.22
N SER A 345 -0.58 9.81 -18.31
CA SER A 345 0.62 10.34 -18.95
C SER A 345 1.42 11.33 -18.09
N ARG A 346 0.81 11.87 -17.04
CA ARG A 346 1.44 12.79 -16.08
C ARG A 346 1.89 12.12 -14.78
N LEU A 347 1.71 10.78 -14.66
CA LEU A 347 2.18 10.03 -13.51
C LEU A 347 3.60 9.54 -13.74
N GLU A 348 4.46 9.74 -12.76
CA GLU A 348 5.85 9.32 -12.82
C GLU A 348 6.20 8.33 -11.70
N MET A 349 6.90 7.26 -12.03
CA MET A 349 7.50 6.35 -11.03
C MET A 349 8.88 6.90 -10.66
N ILE A 350 9.17 6.97 -9.35
CA ILE A 350 10.46 7.48 -8.85
C ILE A 350 11.54 6.41 -9.05
N THR A 351 12.67 6.82 -9.64
CA THR A 351 13.88 6.00 -9.73
C THR A 351 14.76 6.16 -8.49
N ASP A 352 15.61 5.18 -8.24
CA ASP A 352 16.59 5.27 -7.17
C ASP A 352 17.71 6.27 -7.49
N LEU A 353 18.24 6.91 -6.46
CA LEU A 353 19.38 7.83 -6.57
C LEU A 353 20.70 7.06 -6.39
N ASN A 354 21.73 7.42 -7.14
CA ASN A 354 23.07 6.90 -6.90
C ASN A 354 23.69 7.50 -5.59
N HIS A 355 24.82 6.96 -5.14
CA HIS A 355 25.45 7.38 -3.88
C HIS A 355 25.78 8.88 -3.79
N LYS A 356 26.23 9.49 -4.89
CA LYS A 356 26.53 10.94 -4.93
C LYS A 356 25.25 11.73 -4.79
N GLN A 357 24.23 11.37 -5.55
CA GLN A 357 22.91 12.01 -5.55
C GLN A 357 22.24 11.90 -4.19
N ARG A 358 22.27 10.72 -3.55
CA ARG A 358 21.70 10.54 -2.19
C ARG A 358 22.33 11.47 -1.18
N ARG A 359 23.67 11.67 -1.21
CA ARG A 359 24.34 12.60 -0.29
C ARG A 359 23.90 14.04 -0.50
N ILE A 360 23.81 14.48 -1.76
CA ILE A 360 23.34 15.84 -2.10
C ILE A 360 21.89 16.01 -1.64
N PHE A 361 21.05 15.05 -1.94
CA PHE A 361 19.63 15.08 -1.61
C PHE A 361 19.39 15.09 -0.09
N SER A 362 20.14 14.29 0.67
CA SER A 362 20.09 14.29 2.14
C SER A 362 20.53 15.63 2.73
N ARG A 363 21.56 16.28 2.15
CA ARG A 363 21.96 17.62 2.55
C ARG A 363 20.85 18.64 2.31
N ILE A 364 20.25 18.63 1.12
CA ILE A 364 19.11 19.49 0.77
C ILE A 364 17.95 19.30 1.75
N TRP A 365 17.62 18.05 2.06
CA TRP A 365 16.56 17.74 3.01
C TRP A 365 16.85 18.26 4.43
N THR A 366 18.08 18.09 4.88
CA THR A 366 18.54 18.64 6.16
C THR A 366 18.38 20.16 6.19
N GLU A 367 18.78 20.87 5.12
CA GLU A 367 18.60 22.32 5.01
C GLU A 367 17.11 22.72 5.07
N ILE A 368 16.23 21.99 4.39
CA ILE A 368 14.77 22.20 4.45
C ILE A 368 14.24 22.05 5.88
N LYS A 369 14.71 21.03 6.60
CA LYS A 369 14.22 20.77 7.97
C LYS A 369 14.72 21.79 8.99
N LEU A 370 15.92 22.33 8.80
CA LEU A 370 16.55 23.29 9.73
C LEU A 370 16.08 24.74 9.56
N ARG A 371 15.69 25.13 8.35
CA ARG A 371 15.16 26.48 8.07
C ARG A 371 13.63 26.50 8.17
#